data_dc9dd989818717eb458df9dd6b3c8e16
#
_entry.id   dc9dd989818717eb458df9dd6b3c8e16
#
_cell.length_a   1.000
_cell.length_b   1.000
_cell.length_c   1.000
_cell.angle_alpha   90.00
_cell.angle_beta   90.00
_cell.angle_gamma   90.00
#
_symmetry.space_group_name_H-M   'P 1'
#
loop_
_entity.id
_entity.type
_entity.pdbx_description
1 polymer ?
#
loop_
_entity_poly.entity_id
_entity_poly.type
_entity_poly.pdbx_seq_one_letter_code
_entity_poly.pdbx_strand_id
1 'polypeptide(L)'
;WRCYNYLAGTHTYDVVENTRQAYQAGFAFGSFQDLISDMNPDDIVETIPGFHHTRNRFNRLMEVAELDPQGRLSTCLPELEFIKAREQDVDRLLNLQERGVLPTRIHHNDTKINNVMLDEDTDHAVCVIDLDTVMPGLVLYDFGDMVRTVTPPTEEDEEDLDKVRMRMPMFQSIVEGYLSAAHGFLTQAEIDQLAFSGCLLYTSYAADDS
;
A
#
# COMPACT_ATOMS: atom_id res chain seq x y z
N TRP A 1 -12.16 -21.97 8.04
CA TRP A 1 -13.15 -21.42 7.09
C TRP A 1 -13.79 -20.18 7.69
N ARG A 2 -13.94 -19.13 6.88
CA ARG A 2 -14.67 -17.90 7.20
C ARG A 2 -15.91 -17.85 6.32
N CYS A 3 -17.00 -17.27 6.84
CA CYS A 3 -18.25 -17.07 6.10
C CYS A 3 -18.77 -15.67 6.41
N TYR A 4 -18.99 -14.90 5.38
CA TYR A 4 -19.52 -13.54 5.46
C TYR A 4 -20.89 -13.45 4.79
N ASN A 5 -21.66 -12.44 5.15
CA ASN A 5 -22.88 -12.11 4.43
C ASN A 5 -22.56 -11.70 3.00
N TYR A 6 -23.31 -12.22 2.04
CA TYR A 6 -23.19 -11.76 0.66
C TYR A 6 -23.77 -10.35 0.53
N LEU A 7 -22.99 -9.45 -0.05
CA LEU A 7 -23.38 -8.07 -0.32
C LEU A 7 -23.90 -7.99 -1.78
N ALA A 8 -25.23 -8.07 -1.94
CA ALA A 8 -25.84 -7.93 -3.25
C ALA A 8 -25.73 -6.49 -3.78
N GLY A 9 -25.65 -6.32 -5.10
CA GLY A 9 -25.55 -4.99 -5.73
C GLY A 9 -24.18 -4.33 -5.55
N THR A 10 -23.13 -5.14 -5.32
CA THR A 10 -21.75 -4.66 -5.23
C THR A 10 -20.80 -5.49 -6.07
N HIS A 11 -19.70 -4.88 -6.51
CA HIS A 11 -18.64 -5.53 -7.27
C HIS A 11 -17.27 -4.98 -6.86
N THR A 12 -16.21 -5.62 -7.34
CA THR A 12 -14.81 -5.17 -7.21
C THR A 12 -14.20 -4.97 -8.59
N TYR A 13 -13.10 -4.21 -8.65
CA TYR A 13 -12.30 -4.03 -9.85
C TYR A 13 -10.88 -4.57 -9.64
N ASP A 14 -10.24 -5.07 -10.68
CA ASP A 14 -8.82 -5.43 -10.65
C ASP A 14 -7.95 -4.23 -11.05
N VAL A 15 -8.45 -3.37 -11.95
CA VAL A 15 -7.78 -2.15 -12.40
C VAL A 15 -8.73 -0.96 -12.29
N VAL A 16 -8.22 0.15 -11.75
CA VAL A 16 -8.97 1.41 -11.68
C VAL A 16 -9.05 2.07 -13.06
N GLU A 17 -10.25 2.33 -13.52
CA GLU A 17 -10.51 2.87 -14.85
C GLU A 17 -10.61 4.40 -14.88
N ASN A 18 -11.07 5.00 -13.78
CA ASN A 18 -11.38 6.43 -13.71
C ASN A 18 -11.06 7.04 -12.33
N THR A 19 -11.01 8.37 -12.29
CA THR A 19 -10.68 9.13 -11.07
C THR A 19 -11.69 8.98 -9.95
N ARG A 20 -12.95 8.67 -10.27
CA ARG A 20 -13.99 8.44 -9.27
C ARG A 20 -13.69 7.16 -8.48
N GLN A 21 -13.36 6.07 -9.17
CA GLN A 21 -12.98 4.81 -8.53
C GLN A 21 -11.70 4.98 -7.69
N ALA A 22 -10.71 5.73 -8.19
CA ALA A 22 -9.51 6.08 -7.43
C ALA A 22 -9.83 6.88 -6.14
N TYR A 23 -10.73 7.85 -6.23
CA TYR A 23 -11.23 8.58 -5.06
C TYR A 23 -11.91 7.64 -4.06
N GLN A 24 -12.77 6.73 -4.54
CA GLN A 24 -13.50 5.81 -3.69
C GLN A 24 -12.57 4.79 -3.01
N ALA A 25 -11.51 4.35 -3.67
CA ALA A 25 -10.48 3.53 -3.04
C ALA A 25 -9.81 4.27 -1.87
N GLY A 26 -9.35 5.49 -2.09
CA GLY A 26 -8.79 6.34 -1.03
C GLY A 26 -9.76 6.56 0.12
N PHE A 27 -11.01 6.91 -0.20
CA PHE A 27 -12.07 7.13 0.78
C PHE A 27 -12.37 5.87 1.61
N ALA A 28 -12.46 4.69 0.96
CA ALA A 28 -12.74 3.43 1.62
C ALA A 28 -11.69 3.06 2.66
N PHE A 29 -10.41 3.07 2.26
CA PHE A 29 -9.32 2.73 3.18
C PHE A 29 -9.09 3.80 4.25
N GLY A 30 -9.27 5.08 3.91
CA GLY A 30 -9.26 6.15 4.92
C GLY A 30 -10.39 6.00 5.95
N SER A 31 -11.60 5.65 5.50
CA SER A 31 -12.75 5.40 6.40
C SER A 31 -12.53 4.13 7.24
N PHE A 32 -11.94 3.09 6.66
CA PHE A 32 -11.59 1.88 7.40
C PHE A 32 -10.62 2.20 8.54
N GLN A 33 -9.56 2.94 8.26
CA GLN A 33 -8.57 3.34 9.26
C GLN A 33 -9.17 4.28 10.33
N ASP A 34 -10.06 5.19 9.95
CA ASP A 34 -10.78 6.06 10.91
C ASP A 34 -11.64 5.23 11.87
N LEU A 35 -12.39 4.24 11.34
CA LEU A 35 -13.23 3.34 12.14
C LEU A 35 -12.46 2.54 13.20
N ILE A 36 -11.19 2.21 12.95
CA ILE A 36 -10.35 1.44 13.88
C ILE A 36 -9.30 2.31 14.58
N SER A 37 -9.34 3.63 14.41
CA SER A 37 -8.32 4.56 14.89
C SER A 37 -8.19 4.64 16.42
N ASP A 38 -9.25 4.27 17.14
CA ASP A 38 -9.33 4.21 18.62
C ASP A 38 -8.92 2.84 19.20
N MET A 39 -8.68 1.84 18.35
CA MET A 39 -8.20 0.52 18.80
C MET A 39 -6.75 0.62 19.25
N ASN A 40 -6.44 -0.09 20.35
CA ASN A 40 -5.05 -0.18 20.80
C ASN A 40 -4.24 -1.17 19.94
N PRO A 41 -3.15 -0.74 19.26
CA PRO A 41 -2.32 -1.64 18.47
C PRO A 41 -1.77 -2.84 19.25
N ASP A 42 -1.56 -2.73 20.56
CA ASP A 42 -1.06 -3.82 21.41
C ASP A 42 -2.07 -4.96 21.59
N ASP A 43 -3.36 -4.73 21.26
CA ASP A 43 -4.40 -5.75 21.34
C ASP A 43 -4.46 -6.64 20.09
N ILE A 44 -3.73 -6.28 19.02
CA ILE A 44 -3.69 -6.99 17.75
C ILE A 44 -2.33 -7.68 17.58
N VAL A 45 -2.37 -8.97 17.24
CA VAL A 45 -1.16 -9.76 16.98
C VAL A 45 -0.66 -9.53 15.58
N GLU A 46 0.63 -9.26 15.43
CA GLU A 46 1.32 -9.22 14.14
C GLU A 46 1.41 -10.65 13.59
N THR A 47 0.53 -11.00 12.66
CA THR A 47 0.42 -12.37 12.11
C THR A 47 1.51 -12.67 11.07
N ILE A 48 2.02 -11.64 10.39
CA ILE A 48 3.14 -11.72 9.44
C ILE A 48 4.22 -10.74 9.89
N PRO A 49 5.18 -11.16 10.73
CA PRO A 49 6.17 -10.26 11.29
C PRO A 49 6.99 -9.52 10.24
N GLY A 50 7.03 -8.20 10.35
CA GLY A 50 7.81 -7.35 9.46
C GLY A 50 7.29 -7.27 8.03
N PHE A 51 5.99 -7.47 7.80
CA PHE A 51 5.36 -7.55 6.46
C PHE A 51 5.77 -6.42 5.51
N HIS A 52 5.74 -5.17 5.97
CA HIS A 52 6.20 -4.01 5.20
C HIS A 52 7.52 -3.42 5.73
N HIS A 53 8.32 -4.19 6.46
CA HIS A 53 9.56 -3.68 7.04
C HIS A 53 10.62 -3.46 5.95
N THR A 54 10.70 -2.25 5.42
CA THR A 54 11.51 -1.89 4.25
C THR A 54 12.98 -2.24 4.38
N ARG A 55 13.61 -2.04 5.57
CA ARG A 55 15.01 -2.43 5.81
C ARG A 55 15.21 -3.95 5.71
N ASN A 56 14.30 -4.75 6.25
CA ASN A 56 14.39 -6.20 6.16
C ASN A 56 14.28 -6.68 4.72
N ARG A 57 13.35 -6.10 3.95
CA ARG A 57 13.21 -6.39 2.51
C ARG A 57 14.46 -6.00 1.73
N PHE A 58 15.01 -4.80 1.96
CA PHE A 58 16.25 -4.36 1.32
C PHE A 58 17.42 -5.30 1.63
N ASN A 59 17.63 -5.65 2.91
CA ASN A 59 18.71 -6.54 3.31
C ASN A 59 18.54 -7.93 2.68
N ARG A 60 17.30 -8.44 2.62
CA ARG A 60 17.00 -9.72 1.97
C ARG A 60 17.29 -9.68 0.48
N LEU A 61 16.90 -8.61 -0.22
CA LEU A 61 17.22 -8.42 -1.63
C LEU A 61 18.73 -8.42 -1.85
N MET A 62 19.51 -7.70 -1.04
CA MET A 62 20.98 -7.68 -1.18
C MET A 62 21.60 -9.05 -0.94
N GLU A 63 21.12 -9.81 0.05
CA GLU A 63 21.57 -11.18 0.30
C GLU A 63 21.28 -12.11 -0.87
N VAL A 64 20.05 -12.06 -1.41
CA VAL A 64 19.67 -12.89 -2.57
C VAL A 64 20.48 -12.51 -3.82
N ALA A 65 20.69 -11.21 -4.04
CA ALA A 65 21.49 -10.73 -5.16
C ALA A 65 22.98 -11.18 -5.07
N GLU A 66 23.55 -11.21 -3.85
CA GLU A 66 24.92 -11.70 -3.64
C GLU A 66 25.04 -13.20 -3.91
N LEU A 67 24.05 -13.98 -3.50
CA LEU A 67 24.03 -15.44 -3.66
C LEU A 67 23.67 -15.87 -5.08
N ASP A 68 22.87 -15.09 -5.79
CA ASP A 68 22.30 -15.36 -7.12
C ASP A 68 21.88 -16.85 -7.32
N PRO A 69 21.02 -17.40 -6.45
CA PRO A 69 20.76 -18.84 -6.38
C PRO A 69 20.11 -19.40 -7.64
N GLN A 70 19.52 -18.56 -8.48
CA GLN A 70 18.87 -18.93 -9.74
C GLN A 70 19.63 -18.48 -10.98
N GLY A 71 20.75 -17.75 -10.83
CA GLY A 71 21.52 -17.20 -11.94
C GLY A 71 20.80 -16.11 -12.72
N ARG A 72 19.85 -15.38 -12.09
CA ARG A 72 19.03 -14.36 -12.73
C ARG A 72 19.53 -12.93 -12.54
N LEU A 73 20.51 -12.71 -11.69
CA LEU A 73 21.00 -11.37 -11.34
C LEU A 73 21.31 -10.52 -12.59
N SER A 74 21.87 -11.14 -13.62
CA SER A 74 22.24 -10.43 -14.86
C SER A 74 21.04 -9.83 -15.60
N THR A 75 19.82 -10.31 -15.36
CA THR A 75 18.58 -9.83 -16.02
C THR A 75 17.92 -8.66 -15.31
N CYS A 76 18.28 -8.38 -14.05
CA CYS A 76 17.67 -7.33 -13.21
C CYS A 76 18.71 -6.35 -12.62
N LEU A 77 19.90 -6.25 -13.21
CA LEU A 77 20.95 -5.34 -12.74
C LEU A 77 20.52 -3.87 -12.70
N PRO A 78 19.80 -3.32 -13.71
CA PRO A 78 19.36 -1.93 -13.67
C PRO A 78 18.43 -1.65 -12.50
N GLU A 79 17.50 -2.57 -12.20
CA GLU A 79 16.54 -2.46 -11.09
C GLU A 79 17.26 -2.55 -9.74
N LEU A 80 18.20 -3.47 -9.61
CA LEU A 80 19.03 -3.60 -8.42
C LEU A 80 19.85 -2.33 -8.14
N GLU A 81 20.49 -1.76 -9.15
CA GLU A 81 21.25 -0.50 -9.01
C GLU A 81 20.33 0.67 -8.68
N PHE A 82 19.12 0.71 -9.25
CA PHE A 82 18.10 1.70 -8.91
C PHE A 82 17.71 1.65 -7.42
N ILE A 83 17.52 0.43 -6.89
CA ILE A 83 17.15 0.21 -5.48
C ILE A 83 18.34 0.55 -4.56
N LYS A 84 19.55 0.10 -4.90
CA LYS A 84 20.76 0.43 -4.13
C LYS A 84 21.01 1.94 -4.01
N ALA A 85 20.80 2.67 -5.10
CA ALA A 85 20.95 4.13 -5.09
C ALA A 85 19.97 4.84 -4.15
N ARG A 86 18.90 4.14 -3.69
CA ARG A 86 17.86 4.64 -2.78
C ARG A 86 17.93 4.05 -1.37
N GLU A 87 19.01 3.36 -1.04
CA GLU A 87 19.18 2.76 0.29
C GLU A 87 18.90 3.74 1.43
N GLN A 88 19.28 5.01 1.30
CA GLN A 88 19.04 6.05 2.30
C GLN A 88 17.54 6.31 2.59
N ASP A 89 16.66 5.97 1.64
CA ASP A 89 15.22 6.19 1.77
C ASP A 89 14.54 5.06 2.55
N VAL A 90 15.17 3.89 2.59
CA VAL A 90 14.64 2.66 3.18
C VAL A 90 14.27 2.80 4.66
N ASP A 91 15.09 3.53 5.42
CA ASP A 91 14.92 3.70 6.87
C ASP A 91 14.10 4.95 7.25
N ARG A 92 13.68 5.75 6.28
CA ARG A 92 13.10 7.07 6.59
C ARG A 92 11.84 6.99 7.45
N LEU A 93 10.87 6.15 7.09
CA LEU A 93 9.65 5.98 7.88
C LEU A 93 9.93 5.25 9.19
N LEU A 94 10.78 4.22 9.16
CA LEU A 94 11.20 3.47 10.35
C LEU A 94 11.86 4.38 11.39
N ASN A 95 12.79 5.23 10.99
CA ASN A 95 13.44 6.20 11.85
C ASN A 95 12.47 7.22 12.46
N LEU A 96 11.45 7.64 11.71
CA LEU A 96 10.41 8.53 12.23
C LEU A 96 9.53 7.81 13.25
N GLN A 97 9.22 6.54 13.03
CA GLN A 97 8.48 5.69 13.97
C GLN A 97 9.27 5.45 15.24
N GLU A 98 10.55 5.04 15.16
CA GLU A 98 11.43 4.83 16.32
C GLU A 98 11.59 6.09 17.19
N ARG A 99 11.57 7.26 16.58
CA ARG A 99 11.62 8.55 17.25
C ARG A 99 10.28 9.00 17.83
N GLY A 100 9.22 8.23 17.66
CA GLY A 100 7.86 8.55 18.10
C GLY A 100 7.20 9.72 17.34
N VAL A 101 7.71 10.06 16.15
CA VAL A 101 7.12 11.09 15.29
C VAL A 101 5.93 10.53 14.50
N LEU A 102 6.05 9.29 14.04
CA LEU A 102 4.95 8.55 13.42
C LEU A 102 4.41 7.53 14.43
N PRO A 103 3.11 7.56 14.74
CA PRO A 103 2.50 6.61 15.65
C PRO A 103 2.35 5.24 14.98
N THR A 104 2.43 4.17 15.79
CA THR A 104 1.95 2.86 15.38
C THR A 104 0.44 2.84 15.46
N ARG A 105 -0.21 2.39 14.37
CA ARG A 105 -1.67 2.24 14.28
C ARG A 105 -2.01 0.85 13.75
N ILE A 106 -3.28 0.49 13.79
CA ILE A 106 -3.76 -0.70 13.06
C ILE A 106 -4.09 -0.27 11.64
N HIS A 107 -3.66 -1.06 10.66
CA HIS A 107 -3.89 -0.77 9.25
C HIS A 107 -4.11 -2.06 8.45
N HIS A 108 -4.52 -1.95 7.18
CA HIS A 108 -5.00 -3.07 6.38
C HIS A 108 -3.87 -3.96 5.82
N ASN A 109 -2.78 -3.34 5.35
CA ASN A 109 -1.61 -3.96 4.71
C ASN A 109 -1.77 -4.55 3.30
N ASP A 110 -2.99 -4.59 2.73
CA ASP A 110 -3.25 -5.05 1.36
C ASP A 110 -4.33 -4.18 0.73
N THR A 111 -3.96 -2.93 0.40
CA THR A 111 -4.91 -1.88 0.03
C THR A 111 -5.13 -1.80 -1.48
N LYS A 112 -5.39 -2.94 -2.09
CA LYS A 112 -5.74 -3.07 -3.50
C LYS A 112 -7.20 -2.66 -3.76
N ILE A 113 -7.49 -2.19 -4.98
CA ILE A 113 -8.86 -1.83 -5.36
C ILE A 113 -9.83 -3.02 -5.28
N ASN A 114 -9.36 -4.23 -5.57
CA ASN A 114 -10.19 -5.43 -5.48
C ASN A 114 -10.58 -5.83 -4.04
N ASN A 115 -9.95 -5.20 -3.04
CA ASN A 115 -10.36 -5.29 -1.63
C ASN A 115 -11.37 -4.20 -1.22
N VAL A 116 -11.90 -3.44 -2.18
CA VAL A 116 -12.98 -2.47 -1.97
C VAL A 116 -14.22 -2.92 -2.74
N MET A 117 -15.30 -3.16 -2.02
CA MET A 117 -16.62 -3.41 -2.62
C MET A 117 -17.25 -2.07 -2.98
N LEU A 118 -17.55 -1.89 -4.27
CA LEU A 118 -18.23 -0.71 -4.79
C LEU A 118 -19.67 -1.04 -5.18
N ASP A 119 -20.59 -0.11 -4.98
CA ASP A 119 -21.98 -0.20 -5.38
C ASP A 119 -22.11 -0.22 -6.92
N GLU A 120 -22.85 -1.17 -7.47
CA GLU A 120 -22.95 -1.41 -8.92
C GLU A 120 -23.50 -0.23 -9.72
N ASP A 121 -24.39 0.56 -9.11
CA ASP A 121 -25.06 1.68 -9.79
C ASP A 121 -24.30 3.00 -9.66
N THR A 122 -23.61 3.17 -8.54
CA THR A 122 -23.05 4.48 -8.15
C THR A 122 -21.52 4.52 -8.03
N ASP A 123 -20.83 3.38 -8.08
CA ASP A 123 -19.40 3.27 -7.77
C ASP A 123 -19.00 3.83 -6.39
N HIS A 124 -19.93 4.00 -5.46
CA HIS A 124 -19.57 4.41 -4.10
C HIS A 124 -19.00 3.22 -3.32
N ALA A 125 -17.99 3.49 -2.51
CA ALA A 125 -17.42 2.49 -1.61
C ALA A 125 -18.46 2.05 -0.58
N VAL A 126 -18.65 0.73 -0.46
CA VAL A 126 -19.59 0.10 0.48
C VAL A 126 -18.83 -0.49 1.66
N CYS A 127 -17.78 -1.28 1.41
CA CYS A 127 -16.92 -1.81 2.47
C CYS A 127 -15.55 -2.23 1.96
N VAL A 128 -14.61 -2.36 2.89
CA VAL A 128 -13.30 -2.98 2.69
C VAL A 128 -13.41 -4.45 3.11
N ILE A 129 -12.76 -5.33 2.35
CA ILE A 129 -12.74 -6.78 2.57
C ILE A 129 -11.31 -7.31 2.68
N ASP A 130 -11.15 -8.62 2.91
CA ASP A 130 -9.87 -9.31 3.06
C ASP A 130 -9.01 -8.79 4.21
N LEU A 131 -9.54 -8.92 5.43
CA LEU A 131 -8.94 -8.40 6.66
C LEU A 131 -7.85 -9.31 7.25
N ASP A 132 -7.31 -10.25 6.50
CA ASP A 132 -6.36 -11.26 6.99
C ASP A 132 -5.00 -10.67 7.34
N THR A 133 -4.67 -9.54 6.71
CA THR A 133 -3.41 -8.81 6.87
C THR A 133 -3.51 -7.61 7.82
N VAL A 134 -4.65 -7.41 8.45
CA VAL A 134 -4.85 -6.29 9.41
C VAL A 134 -3.95 -6.49 10.63
N MET A 135 -2.97 -5.60 10.79
CA MET A 135 -1.92 -5.68 11.82
C MET A 135 -1.48 -4.28 12.28
N PRO A 136 -0.75 -4.18 13.41
CA PRO A 136 -0.10 -2.94 13.82
C PRO A 136 1.01 -2.53 12.86
N GLY A 137 1.16 -1.22 12.62
CA GLY A 137 2.24 -0.65 11.82
C GLY A 137 2.00 0.82 11.47
N LEU A 138 2.49 1.25 10.31
CA LEU A 138 2.31 2.61 9.82
C LEU A 138 1.19 2.66 8.78
N VAL A 139 0.17 3.49 8.98
CA VAL A 139 -0.89 3.74 7.98
C VAL A 139 -0.36 4.23 6.63
N LEU A 140 0.87 4.74 6.63
CA LEU A 140 1.59 5.16 5.44
C LEU A 140 1.88 3.99 4.48
N TYR A 141 1.99 2.77 4.99
CA TYR A 141 2.14 1.59 4.13
C TYR A 141 0.87 1.31 3.35
N ASP A 142 -0.30 1.45 3.96
CA ASP A 142 -1.58 1.35 3.25
C ASP A 142 -1.69 2.40 2.14
N PHE A 143 -1.37 3.66 2.45
CA PHE A 143 -1.41 4.70 1.44
C PHE A 143 -0.42 4.44 0.30
N GLY A 144 0.79 4.00 0.62
CA GLY A 144 1.80 3.65 -0.37
C GLY A 144 1.37 2.48 -1.26
N ASP A 145 0.74 1.47 -0.69
CA ASP A 145 0.22 0.31 -1.41
C ASP A 145 -0.95 0.69 -2.33
N MET A 146 -1.88 1.53 -1.88
CA MET A 146 -2.90 2.12 -2.76
C MET A 146 -2.28 2.85 -3.96
N VAL A 147 -1.23 3.65 -3.74
CA VAL A 147 -0.55 4.35 -4.85
C VAL A 147 0.00 3.35 -5.86
N ARG A 148 0.62 2.28 -5.39
CA ARG A 148 1.20 1.22 -6.21
C ARG A 148 0.16 0.49 -7.05
N THR A 149 -0.99 0.15 -6.47
CA THR A 149 -2.01 -0.72 -7.10
C THR A 149 -3.07 0.06 -7.88
N VAL A 150 -3.40 1.28 -7.48
CA VAL A 150 -4.50 2.07 -8.07
C VAL A 150 -4.02 3.00 -9.19
N THR A 151 -2.76 3.46 -9.14
CA THR A 151 -2.29 4.45 -10.12
C THR A 151 -1.89 3.86 -11.47
N PRO A 152 -1.35 2.63 -11.61
CA PRO A 152 -1.06 2.05 -12.92
C PRO A 152 -2.33 1.79 -13.74
N PRO A 153 -2.23 1.79 -15.08
CA PRO A 153 -3.34 1.40 -15.96
C PRO A 153 -3.41 -0.12 -16.20
N THR A 154 -2.59 -0.89 -15.52
CA THR A 154 -2.36 -2.33 -15.73
C THR A 154 -2.71 -3.10 -14.47
N GLU A 155 -2.86 -4.42 -14.60
CA GLU A 155 -2.88 -5.34 -13.48
C GLU A 155 -1.51 -5.37 -12.77
N GLU A 156 -1.48 -5.96 -11.57
CA GLU A 156 -0.30 -5.96 -10.70
C GLU A 156 0.85 -6.81 -11.26
N ASP A 157 0.54 -7.83 -12.05
CA ASP A 157 1.45 -8.78 -12.69
C ASP A 157 1.79 -8.46 -14.16
N GLU A 158 1.62 -7.20 -14.61
CA GLU A 158 1.97 -6.78 -15.96
C GLU A 158 3.48 -6.92 -16.21
N GLU A 159 3.87 -7.76 -17.18
CA GLU A 159 5.25 -8.02 -17.55
C GLU A 159 5.88 -6.90 -18.40
N ASP A 160 5.07 -6.11 -19.10
CA ASP A 160 5.53 -5.01 -19.95
C ASP A 160 5.69 -3.73 -19.12
N LEU A 161 6.89 -3.51 -18.58
CA LEU A 161 7.21 -2.38 -17.70
C LEU A 161 6.98 -1.01 -18.36
N ASP A 162 7.00 -0.90 -19.68
CA ASP A 162 6.69 0.37 -20.39
C ASP A 162 5.21 0.79 -20.20
N LYS A 163 4.34 -0.14 -19.86
CA LYS A 163 2.94 0.14 -19.53
C LYS A 163 2.75 0.51 -18.07
N VAL A 164 3.63 0.06 -17.18
CA VAL A 164 3.53 0.30 -15.73
C VAL A 164 3.96 1.75 -15.43
N ARG A 165 2.99 2.64 -15.29
CA ARG A 165 3.25 4.07 -15.05
C ARG A 165 2.22 4.66 -14.10
N MET A 166 2.67 5.59 -13.27
CA MET A 166 1.76 6.34 -12.43
C MET A 166 0.90 7.30 -13.27
N ARG A 167 -0.42 7.22 -13.13
CA ARG A 167 -1.38 8.19 -13.67
C ARG A 167 -1.63 9.28 -12.63
N MET A 168 -1.05 10.46 -12.83
CA MET A 168 -1.14 11.57 -11.88
C MET A 168 -2.59 11.95 -11.48
N PRO A 169 -3.59 11.96 -12.39
CA PRO A 169 -4.98 12.20 -11.99
C PRO A 169 -5.52 11.16 -10.99
N MET A 170 -5.11 9.89 -11.10
CA MET A 170 -5.49 8.84 -10.14
C MET A 170 -4.84 9.09 -8.79
N PHE A 171 -3.55 9.41 -8.77
CA PHE A 171 -2.86 9.77 -7.53
C PHE A 171 -3.54 10.93 -6.80
N GLN A 172 -3.88 12.02 -7.52
CA GLN A 172 -4.59 13.15 -6.92
C GLN A 172 -5.93 12.73 -6.32
N SER A 173 -6.69 11.89 -7.04
CA SER A 173 -7.99 11.40 -6.56
C SER A 173 -7.87 10.48 -5.35
N ILE A 174 -6.82 9.63 -5.27
CA ILE A 174 -6.53 8.84 -4.05
C ILE A 174 -6.27 9.77 -2.88
N VAL A 175 -5.39 10.78 -3.04
CA VAL A 175 -5.07 11.75 -1.98
C VAL A 175 -6.34 12.45 -1.49
N GLU A 176 -7.18 12.95 -2.41
CA GLU A 176 -8.43 13.64 -2.07
C GLU A 176 -9.39 12.70 -1.33
N GLY A 177 -9.60 11.49 -1.83
CA GLY A 177 -10.45 10.49 -1.20
C GLY A 177 -9.96 10.09 0.19
N TYR A 178 -8.68 9.74 0.30
CA TYR A 178 -8.06 9.33 1.54
C TYR A 178 -8.13 10.44 2.62
N LEU A 179 -7.70 11.66 2.29
CA LEU A 179 -7.72 12.76 3.22
C LEU A 179 -9.14 13.21 3.59
N SER A 180 -10.13 13.04 2.70
CA SER A 180 -11.51 13.36 3.04
C SER A 180 -12.06 12.52 4.21
N ALA A 181 -11.56 11.29 4.36
CA ALA A 181 -11.94 10.37 5.42
C ALA A 181 -10.95 10.36 6.60
N ALA A 182 -9.64 10.37 6.30
CA ALA A 182 -8.58 10.11 7.28
C ALA A 182 -8.05 11.36 8.01
N HIS A 183 -8.32 12.59 7.54
CA HIS A 183 -7.72 13.80 8.10
C HIS A 183 -8.04 14.02 9.58
N GLY A 184 -9.12 13.43 10.08
CA GLY A 184 -9.58 13.60 11.48
C GLY A 184 -8.69 12.90 12.50
N PHE A 185 -8.02 11.82 12.13
CA PHE A 185 -7.13 11.04 13.00
C PHE A 185 -5.64 11.16 12.64
N LEU A 186 -5.31 11.51 11.39
CA LEU A 186 -3.92 11.63 10.95
C LEU A 186 -3.21 12.82 11.61
N THR A 187 -1.97 12.60 12.03
CA THR A 187 -1.07 13.68 12.43
C THR A 187 -0.52 14.42 11.20
N GLN A 188 -0.07 15.67 11.40
CA GLN A 188 0.59 16.40 10.31
C GLN A 188 1.84 15.66 9.80
N ALA A 189 2.57 14.99 10.69
CA ALA A 189 3.74 14.20 10.30
C ALA A 189 3.39 13.03 9.37
N GLU A 190 2.25 12.36 9.59
CA GLU A 190 1.75 11.33 8.69
C GLU A 190 1.36 11.93 7.33
N ILE A 191 0.61 13.04 7.31
CA ILE A 191 0.20 13.73 6.08
C ILE A 191 1.44 14.15 5.24
N ASP A 192 2.47 14.69 5.89
CA ASP A 192 3.70 15.13 5.23
C ASP A 192 4.50 13.97 4.58
N GLN A 193 4.25 12.72 4.98
CA GLN A 193 4.92 11.53 4.43
C GLN A 193 4.08 10.76 3.40
N LEU A 194 2.83 11.11 3.13
CA LEU A 194 1.97 10.37 2.18
C LEU A 194 2.60 10.22 0.80
N ALA A 195 3.08 11.31 0.19
CA ALA A 195 3.71 11.23 -1.11
C ALA A 195 4.99 10.38 -1.12
N PHE A 196 5.78 10.47 -0.03
CA PHE A 196 6.99 9.66 0.10
C PHE A 196 6.66 8.17 0.26
N SER A 197 5.61 7.81 1.01
CA SER A 197 5.22 6.40 1.18
C SER A 197 4.82 5.76 -0.15
N GLY A 198 4.14 6.49 -1.03
CA GLY A 198 3.86 6.04 -2.40
C GLY A 198 5.13 5.71 -3.17
N CYS A 199 6.13 6.60 -3.14
CA CYS A 199 7.42 6.35 -3.79
C CYS A 199 8.15 5.14 -3.17
N LEU A 200 8.14 5.03 -1.84
CA LEU A 200 8.85 3.98 -1.11
C LEU A 200 8.29 2.59 -1.46
N LEU A 201 6.97 2.39 -1.39
CA LEU A 201 6.37 1.09 -1.65
C LEU A 201 6.40 0.74 -3.14
N TYR A 202 6.18 1.69 -4.04
CA TYR A 202 6.33 1.47 -5.47
C TYR A 202 7.72 0.93 -5.82
N THR A 203 8.77 1.40 -5.12
CA THR A 203 10.15 0.94 -5.32
C THR A 203 10.42 -0.41 -4.65
N SER A 204 9.86 -0.68 -3.47
CA SER A 204 10.17 -1.90 -2.71
C SER A 204 9.51 -3.15 -3.29
N TYR A 205 8.33 -3.04 -3.89
CA TYR A 205 7.65 -4.17 -4.53
C TYR A 205 8.22 -4.54 -5.90
N ALA A 206 8.79 -3.61 -6.64
CA ALA A 206 9.57 -3.94 -7.85
C ALA A 206 10.73 -4.94 -7.60
N ALA A 207 11.06 -5.18 -6.34
CA ALA A 207 12.10 -6.12 -5.92
C ALA A 207 11.57 -7.53 -5.58
N ASP A 208 10.28 -7.69 -5.31
CA ASP A 208 9.72 -8.99 -4.91
C ASP A 208 9.33 -9.86 -6.15
N ASP A 209 9.06 -9.24 -7.30
CA ASP A 209 8.61 -9.91 -8.53
C ASP A 209 9.76 -10.30 -9.48
N SER A 210 11.03 -10.13 -9.08
CA SER A 210 12.22 -10.41 -9.91
C SER A 210 13.01 -11.67 -9.51
#